data_c2aa6adc6637a759ff8282dfec8aaa90
#
_entry.id   c2aa6adc6637a759ff8282dfec8aaa90
#
_cell.length_a   1.000
_cell.length_b   1.000
_cell.length_c   1.000
_cell.angle_alpha   90.00
_cell.angle_beta   90.00
_cell.angle_gamma   90.00
#
_symmetry.space_group_name_H-M   'P 1'
#
loop_
_entity.id
_entity.type
_entity.pdbx_description
1 polymer ?
#
loop_
_entity_poly.entity_id
_entity_poly.type
_entity_poly.pdbx_seq_one_letter_code
_entity_poly.pdbx_strand_id
1 'polypeptide(L)'
;YQADLGLEVILQLFSTKGLKNLFAHIENSGKKRNENGQRMLRLKQSYIRTIDPVISFLQNKNQTLAHLICDRTYLPEAARFAQLEDLAWAFGTMGTHDKARHLATLYLEDLGDLIREVIDPHFGFTRYAERIARAASSFSPILEELEKPKTLLINYLEEIIDQKIQQFKPTVIAFTAPFPGNVLGAFQAAIYIKTNYPHLPILFGGGYANTELRRLADPRVFDYFDYVLLDDGEAPLLQLLQHLEGKIPANELKRTFFRNKEGKVIFQTNAKQKDIPQREVGTPSYRDLPLDKYLSVIELANPMHRLWSDGRW
;
A
#
# COMPACT_ATOMS: atom_id res chain seq x y z
N TYR A 1 -6.02 14.01 10.96
CA TYR A 1 -5.58 12.63 11.22
C TYR A 1 -4.88 12.05 10.00
N GLN A 2 -3.81 11.30 10.23
CA GLN A 2 -3.03 10.61 9.19
C GLN A 2 -3.13 9.09 9.41
N ALA A 3 -3.16 8.33 8.32
CA ALA A 3 -3.17 6.88 8.35
C ALA A 3 -2.32 6.31 7.21
N ASP A 4 -1.59 5.25 7.48
CA ASP A 4 -0.97 4.40 6.47
C ASP A 4 -1.84 3.14 6.29
N LEU A 5 -2.77 3.22 5.32
CA LEU A 5 -3.73 2.14 5.07
C LEU A 5 -3.02 0.86 4.61
N GLY A 6 -1.92 0.99 3.86
CA GLY A 6 -1.14 -0.16 3.40
C GLY A 6 -0.52 -0.93 4.58
N LEU A 7 0.13 -0.20 5.49
CA LEU A 7 0.67 -0.81 6.72
C LEU A 7 -0.44 -1.47 7.55
N GLU A 8 -1.58 -0.82 7.71
CA GLU A 8 -2.67 -1.34 8.54
C GLU A 8 -3.28 -2.62 7.95
N VAL A 9 -3.46 -2.69 6.62
CA VAL A 9 -3.89 -3.93 5.93
C VAL A 9 -2.86 -5.04 6.14
N ILE A 10 -1.57 -4.75 5.99
CA ILE A 10 -0.49 -5.72 6.23
C ILE A 10 -0.52 -6.24 7.68
N LEU A 11 -0.66 -5.36 8.65
CA LEU A 11 -0.70 -5.76 10.07
C LEU A 11 -1.96 -6.57 10.41
N GLN A 12 -3.10 -6.26 9.81
CA GLN A 12 -4.32 -7.05 9.98
C GLN A 12 -4.18 -8.44 9.37
N LEU A 13 -3.64 -8.51 8.15
CA LEU A 13 -3.41 -9.76 7.42
C LEU A 13 -2.37 -10.66 8.12
N PHE A 14 -1.23 -10.08 8.52
CA PHE A 14 -0.12 -10.79 9.19
C PHE A 14 -0.27 -10.75 10.72
N SER A 15 -1.41 -11.16 11.20
CA SER A 15 -1.72 -11.41 12.60
C SER A 15 -2.24 -12.84 12.78
N THR A 16 -2.26 -13.35 14.00
CA THR A 16 -2.88 -14.67 14.29
C THR A 16 -4.30 -14.77 13.77
N LYS A 17 -5.13 -13.72 13.94
CA LYS A 17 -6.50 -13.65 13.41
C LYS A 17 -6.50 -13.61 11.88
N GLY A 18 -5.66 -12.76 11.30
CA GLY A 18 -5.54 -12.59 9.85
C GLY A 18 -5.13 -13.88 9.15
N LEU A 19 -4.10 -14.59 9.67
CA LEU A 19 -3.68 -15.87 9.09
C LEU A 19 -4.72 -16.98 9.25
N LYS A 20 -5.48 -17.02 10.35
CA LYS A 20 -6.62 -17.96 10.47
C LYS A 20 -7.64 -17.71 9.36
N ASN A 21 -8.02 -16.46 9.14
CA ASN A 21 -8.95 -16.08 8.07
C ASN A 21 -8.38 -16.40 6.68
N LEU A 22 -7.10 -16.07 6.45
CA LEU A 22 -6.40 -16.34 5.19
C LEU A 22 -6.43 -17.83 4.85
N PHE A 23 -5.99 -18.70 5.77
CA PHE A 23 -5.95 -20.14 5.54
C PHE A 23 -7.37 -20.71 5.36
N ALA A 24 -8.36 -20.28 6.14
CA ALA A 24 -9.74 -20.68 5.96
C ALA A 24 -10.29 -20.26 4.58
N HIS A 25 -10.01 -19.04 4.14
CA HIS A 25 -10.40 -18.56 2.81
C HIS A 25 -9.74 -19.39 1.69
N ILE A 26 -8.44 -19.69 1.84
CA ILE A 26 -7.69 -20.53 0.89
C ILE A 26 -8.28 -21.95 0.82
N GLU A 27 -8.60 -22.58 1.94
CA GLU A 27 -9.20 -23.92 2.00
C GLU A 27 -10.57 -23.94 1.31
N ASN A 28 -11.39 -22.91 1.52
CA ASN A 28 -12.74 -22.81 0.96
C ASN A 28 -12.76 -22.38 -0.52
N SER A 29 -11.68 -21.81 -1.05
CA SER A 29 -11.63 -21.29 -2.43
C SER A 29 -11.72 -22.37 -3.51
N GLY A 30 -11.41 -23.64 -3.19
CA GLY A 30 -11.32 -24.75 -4.15
C GLY A 30 -10.24 -24.59 -5.23
N LYS A 31 -9.47 -23.50 -5.22
CA LYS A 31 -8.40 -23.26 -6.20
C LYS A 31 -7.28 -24.30 -6.06
N LYS A 32 -6.77 -24.78 -7.20
CA LYS A 32 -5.55 -25.60 -7.22
C LYS A 32 -4.38 -24.79 -6.68
N ARG A 33 -3.50 -25.45 -5.97
CA ARG A 33 -2.28 -24.87 -5.39
C ARG A 33 -1.08 -25.64 -5.90
N ASN A 34 0.02 -24.95 -6.07
CA ASN A 34 1.30 -25.57 -6.36
C ASN A 34 1.79 -26.39 -5.14
N GLU A 35 2.89 -27.08 -5.29
CA GLU A 35 3.44 -27.95 -4.25
C GLU A 35 3.82 -27.15 -2.99
N ASN A 36 4.36 -25.93 -3.17
CA ASN A 36 4.71 -25.03 -2.10
C ASN A 36 3.47 -24.59 -1.29
N GLY A 37 2.40 -24.16 -1.98
CA GLY A 37 1.14 -23.80 -1.34
C GLY A 37 0.51 -24.95 -0.55
N GLN A 38 0.61 -26.18 -1.06
CA GLN A 38 0.17 -27.38 -0.34
C GLN A 38 1.02 -27.62 0.92
N ARG A 39 2.34 -27.45 0.83
CA ARG A 39 3.26 -27.54 1.99
C ARG A 39 2.89 -26.52 3.06
N MET A 40 2.66 -25.27 2.66
CA MET A 40 2.30 -24.19 3.60
C MET A 40 0.97 -24.48 4.31
N LEU A 41 -0.01 -25.05 3.63
CA LEU A 41 -1.26 -25.47 4.28
C LEU A 41 -1.06 -26.57 5.31
N ARG A 42 -0.19 -27.55 5.05
CA ARG A 42 0.16 -28.54 6.07
C ARG A 42 0.82 -27.92 7.30
N LEU A 43 1.58 -26.84 7.10
CA LEU A 43 2.27 -26.08 8.15
C LEU A 43 1.46 -24.90 8.74
N LYS A 44 0.17 -24.76 8.35
CA LYS A 44 -0.66 -23.60 8.72
C LYS A 44 -0.67 -23.28 10.21
N GLN A 45 -0.70 -24.30 11.07
CA GLN A 45 -0.69 -24.09 12.53
C GLN A 45 0.63 -23.50 13.02
N SER A 46 1.75 -23.86 12.41
CA SER A 46 3.06 -23.26 12.72
C SER A 46 3.10 -21.79 12.27
N TYR A 47 2.61 -21.47 11.07
CA TYR A 47 2.48 -20.07 10.61
C TYR A 47 1.60 -19.24 11.55
N ILE A 48 0.42 -19.74 11.93
CA ILE A 48 -0.50 -19.05 12.84
C ILE A 48 0.13 -18.80 14.21
N ARG A 49 0.93 -19.75 14.72
CA ARG A 49 1.59 -19.63 16.03
C ARG A 49 2.75 -18.64 16.01
N THR A 50 3.49 -18.55 14.90
CA THR A 50 4.74 -17.78 14.84
C THR A 50 4.56 -16.35 14.33
N ILE A 51 3.42 -16.01 13.70
CA ILE A 51 3.25 -14.72 13.02
C ILE A 51 3.36 -13.52 13.96
N ASP A 52 2.61 -13.48 15.07
CA ASP A 52 2.63 -12.32 15.97
C ASP A 52 4.01 -12.09 16.60
N PRO A 53 4.75 -13.13 17.10
CA PRO A 53 6.13 -12.98 17.51
C PRO A 53 7.06 -12.46 16.41
N VAL A 54 6.91 -12.92 15.17
CA VAL A 54 7.74 -12.47 14.02
C VAL A 54 7.45 -11.01 13.70
N ILE A 55 6.18 -10.60 13.63
CA ILE A 55 5.82 -9.20 13.43
C ILE A 55 6.39 -8.34 14.55
N SER A 56 6.25 -8.74 15.81
CA SER A 56 6.83 -8.04 16.95
C SER A 56 8.36 -7.92 16.87
N PHE A 57 9.05 -8.96 16.39
CA PHE A 57 10.49 -8.93 16.15
C PHE A 57 10.85 -7.92 15.05
N LEU A 58 10.15 -7.94 13.91
CA LEU A 58 10.37 -6.99 12.81
C LEU A 58 10.01 -5.53 13.18
N GLN A 59 9.19 -5.34 14.20
CA GLN A 59 8.90 -4.03 14.82
C GLN A 59 9.95 -3.62 15.88
N ASN A 60 11.06 -4.36 16.01
CA ASN A 60 12.11 -4.15 17.02
C ASN A 60 11.64 -4.30 18.49
N LYS A 61 10.53 -5.02 18.74
CA LYS A 61 9.96 -5.19 20.09
C LYS A 61 10.37 -6.49 20.78
N ASN A 62 10.78 -7.53 20.04
CA ASN A 62 11.13 -8.86 20.54
C ASN A 62 12.51 -9.31 20.05
N GLN A 63 13.56 -8.63 20.49
CA GLN A 63 14.92 -8.82 19.98
C GLN A 63 15.53 -10.21 20.32
N THR A 64 15.11 -10.83 21.44
CA THR A 64 15.59 -12.16 21.83
C THR A 64 15.19 -13.27 20.87
N LEU A 65 14.15 -13.05 20.06
CA LEU A 65 13.69 -14.02 19.06
C LEU A 65 14.73 -14.25 17.95
N ALA A 66 15.69 -13.33 17.77
CA ALA A 66 16.73 -13.43 16.73
C ALA A 66 17.50 -14.75 16.80
N HIS A 67 17.88 -15.21 18.00
CA HIS A 67 18.60 -16.47 18.17
C HIS A 67 17.79 -17.67 17.69
N LEU A 68 16.52 -17.76 18.12
CA LEU A 68 15.64 -18.87 17.73
C LEU A 68 15.36 -18.88 16.21
N ILE A 69 15.23 -17.71 15.59
CA ILE A 69 15.09 -17.61 14.12
C ILE A 69 16.38 -18.09 13.44
N CYS A 70 17.56 -17.69 13.92
CA CYS A 70 18.85 -18.09 13.33
C CYS A 70 19.16 -19.58 13.47
N ASP A 71 18.63 -20.26 14.51
CA ASP A 71 18.73 -21.69 14.71
C ASP A 71 17.87 -22.50 13.73
N ARG A 72 17.02 -21.83 12.92
CA ARG A 72 16.16 -22.42 11.89
C ARG A 72 15.18 -23.50 12.38
N THR A 73 14.88 -23.50 13.66
CA THR A 73 13.93 -24.45 14.27
C THR A 73 12.60 -23.78 14.62
N TYR A 74 12.53 -22.46 14.56
CA TYR A 74 11.37 -21.69 14.98
C TYR A 74 10.37 -21.39 13.87
N LEU A 75 10.86 -20.95 12.69
CA LEU A 75 10.00 -20.59 11.57
C LEU A 75 9.61 -21.82 10.74
N PRO A 76 8.37 -21.93 10.28
CA PRO A 76 8.05 -22.83 9.18
C PRO A 76 8.70 -22.31 7.90
N GLU A 77 9.49 -23.14 7.26
CA GLU A 77 10.24 -22.78 6.05
C GLU A 77 9.57 -23.34 4.80
N ALA A 78 9.42 -22.51 3.77
CA ALA A 78 8.86 -22.90 2.48
C ALA A 78 9.87 -22.62 1.33
N ALA A 79 9.41 -22.33 0.12
CA ALA A 79 10.28 -22.29 -1.06
C ALA A 79 11.36 -21.20 -1.01
N ARG A 80 11.09 -20.05 -0.37
CA ARG A 80 12.05 -18.95 -0.26
C ARG A 80 13.31 -19.34 0.52
N PHE A 81 13.21 -20.33 1.39
CA PHE A 81 14.33 -20.82 2.20
C PHE A 81 15.23 -21.81 1.46
N ALA A 82 14.84 -22.32 0.29
CA ALA A 82 15.65 -23.26 -0.48
C ALA A 82 16.95 -22.63 -1.06
N GLN A 83 17.00 -21.31 -1.16
CA GLN A 83 18.15 -20.57 -1.72
C GLN A 83 19.18 -20.11 -0.66
N LEU A 84 19.04 -20.61 0.57
CA LEU A 84 19.85 -20.13 1.71
C LEU A 84 21.26 -20.71 1.85
N GLU A 85 21.69 -21.61 0.95
CA GLU A 85 22.97 -22.33 1.10
C GLU A 85 24.20 -21.42 1.08
N ASP A 86 24.13 -20.21 0.48
CA ASP A 86 25.26 -19.27 0.34
C ASP A 86 25.26 -18.08 1.31
N LEU A 87 24.36 -18.03 2.31
CA LEU A 87 24.21 -16.85 3.15
C LEU A 87 25.32 -16.68 4.22
N ALA A 88 26.10 -17.70 4.52
CA ALA A 88 27.15 -17.62 5.54
C ALA A 88 28.20 -16.56 5.22
N TRP A 89 28.53 -16.35 3.94
CA TRP A 89 29.45 -15.29 3.53
C TRP A 89 28.79 -13.91 3.50
N ALA A 90 27.51 -13.80 3.13
CA ALA A 90 26.78 -12.53 3.08
C ALA A 90 26.57 -11.92 4.48
N PHE A 91 26.43 -12.77 5.51
CA PHE A 91 26.23 -12.35 6.90
C PHE A 91 27.44 -12.58 7.80
N GLY A 92 28.58 -12.98 7.27
CA GLY A 92 29.79 -13.26 8.06
C GLY A 92 30.29 -12.10 8.92
N THR A 93 29.97 -10.86 8.54
CA THR A 93 30.23 -9.62 9.29
C THR A 93 28.95 -8.93 9.77
N MET A 94 27.77 -9.36 9.35
CA MET A 94 26.47 -8.85 9.77
C MET A 94 26.01 -9.64 10.99
N GLY A 95 25.54 -8.94 12.01
CA GLY A 95 25.17 -9.58 13.29
C GLY A 95 23.96 -10.52 13.17
N THR A 96 23.75 -11.32 14.22
CA THR A 96 22.62 -12.27 14.37
C THR A 96 21.26 -11.62 14.07
N HIS A 97 21.07 -10.36 14.44
CA HIS A 97 19.81 -9.64 14.21
C HIS A 97 19.50 -9.42 12.73
N ASP A 98 20.48 -9.07 11.92
CA ASP A 98 20.24 -8.83 10.48
C ASP A 98 19.99 -10.14 9.74
N LYS A 99 20.70 -11.21 10.10
CA LYS A 99 20.39 -12.55 9.63
C LYS A 99 18.95 -12.97 10.01
N ALA A 100 18.56 -12.76 11.27
CA ALA A 100 17.21 -13.07 11.72
C ALA A 100 16.14 -12.24 11.00
N ARG A 101 16.38 -10.95 10.76
CA ARG A 101 15.49 -10.09 9.96
C ARG A 101 15.33 -10.60 8.54
N HIS A 102 16.43 -10.99 7.90
CA HIS A 102 16.38 -11.57 6.56
C HIS A 102 15.54 -12.86 6.54
N LEU A 103 15.77 -13.80 7.46
CA LEU A 103 14.98 -15.02 7.57
C LEU A 103 13.50 -14.75 7.85
N ALA A 104 13.20 -13.77 8.72
CA ALA A 104 11.83 -13.32 8.98
C ALA A 104 11.20 -12.66 7.74
N THR A 105 11.99 -11.97 6.92
CA THR A 105 11.52 -11.42 5.64
C THR A 105 11.16 -12.54 4.66
N LEU A 106 12.01 -13.57 4.51
CA LEU A 106 11.71 -14.72 3.66
C LEU A 106 10.44 -15.45 4.10
N TYR A 107 10.23 -15.58 5.41
CA TYR A 107 9.01 -16.15 5.98
C TYR A 107 7.75 -15.35 5.58
N LEU A 108 7.81 -14.01 5.63
CA LEU A 108 6.70 -13.17 5.15
C LEU A 108 6.52 -13.27 3.63
N GLU A 109 7.62 -13.34 2.87
CA GLU A 109 7.55 -13.48 1.42
C GLU A 109 6.99 -14.82 0.97
N ASP A 110 7.24 -15.93 1.67
CA ASP A 110 6.57 -17.21 1.42
C ASP A 110 5.04 -17.07 1.56
N LEU A 111 4.58 -16.42 2.63
CA LEU A 111 3.16 -16.08 2.80
C LEU A 111 2.65 -15.17 1.68
N GLY A 112 3.47 -14.19 1.26
CA GLY A 112 3.18 -13.33 0.12
C GLY A 112 3.01 -14.10 -1.20
N ASP A 113 3.85 -15.11 -1.44
CA ASP A 113 3.72 -15.98 -2.62
C ASP A 113 2.41 -16.77 -2.61
N LEU A 114 2.01 -17.31 -1.46
CA LEU A 114 0.75 -18.00 -1.30
C LEU A 114 -0.46 -17.06 -1.52
N ILE A 115 -0.37 -15.83 -1.02
CA ILE A 115 -1.41 -14.81 -1.23
C ILE A 115 -1.52 -14.46 -2.71
N ARG A 116 -0.40 -14.26 -3.42
CA ARG A 116 -0.41 -14.00 -4.87
C ARG A 116 -1.01 -15.14 -5.67
N GLU A 117 -0.74 -16.36 -5.28
CA GLU A 117 -1.24 -17.54 -5.99
C GLU A 117 -2.75 -17.72 -5.86
N VAL A 118 -3.32 -17.46 -4.68
CA VAL A 118 -4.70 -17.88 -4.38
C VAL A 118 -5.66 -16.71 -4.15
N ILE A 119 -5.20 -15.62 -3.57
CA ILE A 119 -6.06 -14.51 -3.11
C ILE A 119 -6.04 -13.34 -4.09
N ASP A 120 -4.84 -12.77 -4.31
CA ASP A 120 -4.68 -11.54 -5.06
C ASP A 120 -3.34 -11.56 -5.82
N PRO A 121 -3.37 -11.71 -7.16
CA PRO A 121 -2.16 -11.81 -7.98
C PRO A 121 -1.29 -10.55 -7.94
N HIS A 122 -1.83 -9.43 -7.47
CA HIS A 122 -1.14 -8.15 -7.40
C HIS A 122 -0.49 -7.90 -6.03
N PHE A 123 -0.66 -8.82 -5.08
CA PHE A 123 -0.13 -8.64 -3.74
C PHE A 123 1.39 -8.41 -3.74
N GLY A 124 1.82 -7.42 -2.97
CA GLY A 124 3.21 -7.10 -2.69
C GLY A 124 3.31 -6.23 -1.45
N PHE A 125 4.36 -6.40 -0.65
CA PHE A 125 4.54 -5.62 0.58
C PHE A 125 4.71 -4.12 0.33
N THR A 126 5.39 -3.76 -0.77
CA THR A 126 5.72 -2.37 -1.09
C THR A 126 5.21 -1.92 -2.46
N ARG A 127 4.76 -2.85 -3.32
CA ARG A 127 4.48 -2.60 -4.74
C ARG A 127 3.18 -3.27 -5.20
N TYR A 128 2.11 -3.05 -4.45
CA TYR A 128 0.80 -3.60 -4.80
C TYR A 128 0.36 -3.07 -6.16
N ALA A 129 0.06 -3.99 -7.09
CA ALA A 129 -0.44 -3.68 -8.44
C ALA A 129 0.38 -2.62 -9.23
N GLU A 130 1.66 -2.41 -8.90
CA GLU A 130 2.50 -1.38 -9.52
C GLU A 130 2.52 -1.45 -11.05
N ARG A 131 2.52 -2.66 -11.61
CA ARG A 131 2.56 -2.88 -13.06
C ARG A 131 1.36 -2.29 -13.78
N ILE A 132 0.17 -2.32 -13.18
CA ILE A 132 -1.06 -1.79 -13.77
C ILE A 132 -0.96 -0.28 -13.89
N ALA A 133 -0.57 0.40 -12.83
CA ALA A 133 -0.47 1.86 -12.81
C ALA A 133 0.70 2.39 -13.68
N ARG A 134 1.80 1.62 -13.85
CA ARG A 134 2.95 2.00 -14.69
C ARG A 134 2.73 1.75 -16.18
N ALA A 135 1.97 0.72 -16.53
CA ALA A 135 1.73 0.35 -17.93
C ALA A 135 0.62 1.18 -18.59
N ALA A 136 -0.14 1.95 -17.82
CA ALA A 136 -1.33 2.62 -18.28
C ALA A 136 -1.00 3.94 -18.98
N SER A 137 -1.03 3.94 -20.31
CA SER A 137 -1.19 5.16 -21.11
C SER A 137 -2.62 5.72 -21.03
N SER A 138 -3.55 5.02 -20.39
CA SER A 138 -4.95 5.37 -20.17
C SER A 138 -5.45 4.84 -18.82
N PHE A 139 -6.61 5.32 -18.37
CA PHE A 139 -7.24 4.85 -17.12
C PHE A 139 -7.87 3.45 -17.24
N SER A 140 -8.10 2.94 -18.48
CA SER A 140 -8.83 1.69 -18.70
C SER A 140 -8.25 0.46 -17.98
N PRO A 141 -6.92 0.21 -17.92
CA PRO A 141 -6.39 -0.93 -17.19
C PRO A 141 -6.66 -0.90 -15.67
N ILE A 142 -6.71 0.30 -15.08
CA ILE A 142 -7.09 0.47 -13.68
C ILE A 142 -8.57 0.15 -13.51
N LEU A 143 -9.42 0.67 -14.40
CA LEU A 143 -10.86 0.43 -14.39
C LEU A 143 -11.21 -1.06 -14.50
N GLU A 144 -10.59 -1.77 -15.44
CA GLU A 144 -10.76 -3.22 -15.61
C GLU A 144 -10.43 -4.00 -14.34
N GLU A 145 -9.42 -3.54 -13.60
CA GLU A 145 -9.05 -4.19 -12.32
C GLU A 145 -10.05 -3.87 -11.21
N LEU A 146 -10.59 -2.64 -11.19
CA LEU A 146 -11.59 -2.21 -10.20
C LEU A 146 -12.95 -2.93 -10.37
N GLU A 147 -13.27 -3.42 -11.57
CA GLU A 147 -14.47 -4.19 -11.87
C GLU A 147 -14.40 -5.65 -11.42
N LYS A 148 -13.22 -6.15 -11.06
CA LYS A 148 -13.04 -7.53 -10.59
C LYS A 148 -13.65 -7.74 -9.20
N PRO A 149 -14.01 -9.01 -8.87
CA PRO A 149 -14.51 -9.35 -7.54
C PRO A 149 -13.53 -8.93 -6.43
N LYS A 150 -14.08 -8.44 -5.32
CA LYS A 150 -13.28 -8.04 -4.16
C LYS A 150 -12.48 -9.21 -3.60
N THR A 151 -11.22 -8.96 -3.29
CA THR A 151 -10.34 -9.91 -2.60
C THR A 151 -10.46 -9.76 -1.08
N LEU A 152 -9.89 -10.71 -0.33
CA LEU A 152 -9.77 -10.60 1.13
C LEU A 152 -9.04 -9.31 1.57
N LEU A 153 -8.07 -8.86 0.78
CA LEU A 153 -7.31 -7.64 1.07
C LEU A 153 -8.17 -6.38 0.96
N ILE A 154 -9.03 -6.34 -0.06
CA ILE A 154 -9.98 -5.23 -0.25
C ILE A 154 -10.97 -5.18 0.91
N ASN A 155 -11.46 -6.34 1.38
CA ASN A 155 -12.35 -6.38 2.55
C ASN A 155 -11.67 -5.81 3.80
N TYR A 156 -10.40 -6.13 4.05
CA TYR A 156 -9.64 -5.54 5.16
C TYR A 156 -9.45 -4.03 4.99
N LEU A 157 -9.15 -3.57 3.77
CA LEU A 157 -9.03 -2.15 3.47
C LEU A 157 -10.33 -1.40 3.78
N GLU A 158 -11.48 -1.94 3.35
CA GLU A 158 -12.80 -1.37 3.59
C GLU A 158 -13.15 -1.32 5.09
N GLU A 159 -12.89 -2.41 5.84
CA GLU A 159 -13.07 -2.45 7.30
C GLU A 159 -12.25 -1.36 8.01
N ILE A 160 -10.97 -1.19 7.62
CA ILE A 160 -10.09 -0.18 8.21
C ILE A 160 -10.60 1.23 7.90
N ILE A 161 -10.99 1.49 6.66
CA ILE A 161 -11.53 2.80 6.25
C ILE A 161 -12.80 3.12 7.04
N ASP A 162 -13.73 2.17 7.13
CA ASP A 162 -14.96 2.35 7.87
C ASP A 162 -14.70 2.72 9.34
N GLN A 163 -13.84 1.95 10.01
CA GLN A 163 -13.46 2.21 11.40
C GLN A 163 -12.88 3.62 11.57
N LYS A 164 -12.02 4.06 10.64
CA LYS A 164 -11.41 5.41 10.71
C LYS A 164 -12.43 6.51 10.46
N ILE A 165 -13.31 6.36 9.49
CA ILE A 165 -14.36 7.36 9.23
C ILE A 165 -15.29 7.47 10.43
N GLN A 166 -15.71 6.35 11.03
CA GLN A 166 -16.55 6.34 12.22
C GLN A 166 -15.85 6.98 13.43
N GLN A 167 -14.57 6.72 13.60
CA GLN A 167 -13.78 7.23 14.71
C GLN A 167 -13.52 8.74 14.60
N PHE A 168 -13.08 9.20 13.41
CA PHE A 168 -12.55 10.57 13.23
C PHE A 168 -13.58 11.54 12.62
N LYS A 169 -14.66 11.02 12.02
CA LYS A 169 -15.75 11.80 11.39
C LYS A 169 -15.19 12.93 10.50
N PRO A 170 -14.34 12.60 9.51
CA PRO A 170 -13.72 13.61 8.66
C PRO A 170 -14.77 14.37 7.85
N THR A 171 -14.47 15.61 7.51
CA THR A 171 -15.25 16.42 6.56
C THR A 171 -14.68 16.37 5.15
N VAL A 172 -13.45 15.86 5.00
CA VAL A 172 -12.75 15.65 3.73
C VAL A 172 -11.74 14.52 3.88
N ILE A 173 -11.53 13.76 2.83
CA ILE A 173 -10.54 12.68 2.79
C ILE A 173 -9.53 12.98 1.69
N ALA A 174 -8.23 12.91 2.02
CA ALA A 174 -7.14 13.13 1.06
C ALA A 174 -6.27 11.88 0.95
N PHE A 175 -6.10 11.38 -0.27
CA PHE A 175 -5.18 10.30 -0.60
C PHE A 175 -3.88 10.84 -1.16
N THR A 176 -2.76 10.39 -0.61
CA THR A 176 -1.43 10.60 -1.17
C THR A 176 -0.93 9.31 -1.77
N ALA A 177 -0.73 9.29 -3.09
CA ALA A 177 -0.08 8.18 -3.80
C ALA A 177 1.33 8.61 -4.23
N PRO A 178 2.37 8.31 -3.43
CA PRO A 178 3.75 8.68 -3.79
C PRO A 178 4.27 7.89 -4.99
N PHE A 179 3.81 6.63 -5.16
CA PHE A 179 4.30 5.71 -6.18
C PHE A 179 3.15 4.97 -6.87
N PRO A 180 3.38 4.39 -8.08
CA PRO A 180 2.38 3.59 -8.79
C PRO A 180 1.77 2.46 -7.96
N GLY A 181 2.54 1.85 -7.05
CA GLY A 181 2.06 0.80 -6.14
C GLY A 181 1.01 1.22 -5.12
N ASN A 182 0.70 2.51 -5.01
CA ASN A 182 -0.35 3.01 -4.11
C ASN A 182 -1.65 3.32 -4.82
N VAL A 183 -1.63 3.36 -6.15
CA VAL A 183 -2.73 3.91 -6.96
C VAL A 183 -3.98 3.05 -6.91
N LEU A 184 -3.87 1.75 -7.23
CA LEU A 184 -5.03 0.87 -7.25
C LEU A 184 -5.71 0.81 -5.88
N GLY A 185 -4.94 0.72 -4.79
CA GLY A 185 -5.49 0.75 -3.43
C GLY A 185 -6.24 2.04 -3.11
N ALA A 186 -5.73 3.18 -3.59
CA ALA A 186 -6.43 4.47 -3.41
C ALA A 186 -7.77 4.50 -4.16
N PHE A 187 -7.84 3.97 -5.40
CA PHE A 187 -9.10 3.85 -6.14
C PHE A 187 -10.08 2.89 -5.48
N GLN A 188 -9.63 1.73 -5.01
CA GLN A 188 -10.45 0.77 -4.26
C GLN A 188 -11.05 1.39 -2.99
N ALA A 189 -10.22 2.14 -2.26
CA ALA A 189 -10.67 2.91 -1.09
C ALA A 189 -11.71 3.98 -1.47
N ALA A 190 -11.49 4.69 -2.56
CA ALA A 190 -12.41 5.72 -3.05
C ALA A 190 -13.77 5.14 -3.45
N ILE A 191 -13.83 3.94 -4.08
CA ILE A 191 -15.08 3.23 -4.37
C ILE A 191 -15.88 3.01 -3.10
N TYR A 192 -15.24 2.47 -2.06
CA TYR A 192 -15.91 2.23 -0.79
C TYR A 192 -16.46 3.50 -0.17
N ILE A 193 -15.67 4.57 -0.15
CA ILE A 193 -16.06 5.86 0.40
C ILE A 193 -17.20 6.48 -0.41
N LYS A 194 -17.11 6.52 -1.74
CA LYS A 194 -18.18 7.05 -2.60
C LYS A 194 -19.51 6.31 -2.44
N THR A 195 -19.43 5.00 -2.21
CA THR A 195 -20.62 4.15 -2.03
C THR A 195 -21.28 4.37 -0.67
N ASN A 196 -20.50 4.43 0.41
CA ASN A 196 -21.03 4.42 1.78
C ASN A 196 -21.07 5.83 2.41
N TYR A 197 -20.26 6.77 1.93
CA TYR A 197 -20.10 8.14 2.43
C TYR A 197 -20.09 9.17 1.28
N PRO A 198 -21.10 9.19 0.39
CA PRO A 198 -21.08 9.99 -0.85
C PRO A 198 -21.00 11.51 -0.62
N HIS A 199 -21.25 11.96 0.60
CA HIS A 199 -21.14 13.36 0.99
C HIS A 199 -19.72 13.83 1.30
N LEU A 200 -18.77 12.91 1.45
CA LEU A 200 -17.38 13.25 1.75
C LEU A 200 -16.61 13.56 0.46
N PRO A 201 -16.06 14.77 0.33
CA PRO A 201 -15.12 15.08 -0.75
C PRO A 201 -13.86 14.23 -0.64
N ILE A 202 -13.42 13.67 -1.76
CA ILE A 202 -12.20 12.86 -1.84
C ILE A 202 -11.18 13.58 -2.71
N LEU A 203 -9.99 13.79 -2.16
CA LEU A 203 -8.84 14.42 -2.82
C LEU A 203 -7.80 13.40 -3.18
N PHE A 204 -7.10 13.59 -4.29
CA PHE A 204 -5.98 12.75 -4.71
C PHE A 204 -4.76 13.61 -5.04
N GLY A 205 -3.59 13.20 -4.58
CA GLY A 205 -2.33 13.89 -4.81
C GLY A 205 -1.11 12.99 -4.62
N GLY A 206 0.04 13.60 -4.49
CA GLY A 206 1.32 12.92 -4.27
C GLY A 206 2.14 12.74 -5.55
N GLY A 207 3.25 12.01 -5.44
CA GLY A 207 4.23 11.84 -6.52
C GLY A 207 3.65 11.31 -7.81
N TYR A 208 2.75 10.32 -7.74
CA TYR A 208 2.09 9.76 -8.92
C TYR A 208 1.23 10.80 -9.67
N ALA A 209 0.47 11.63 -8.95
CA ALA A 209 -0.30 12.71 -9.57
C ALA A 209 0.64 13.68 -10.29
N ASN A 210 1.78 14.00 -9.70
CA ASN A 210 2.76 14.94 -10.23
C ASN A 210 3.53 14.41 -11.46
N THR A 211 3.70 13.11 -11.61
CA THR A 211 4.42 12.51 -12.74
C THR A 211 3.48 12.06 -13.84
N GLU A 212 2.41 11.35 -13.50
CA GLU A 212 1.58 10.64 -14.46
C GLU A 212 0.30 11.40 -14.84
N LEU A 213 -0.24 12.26 -13.94
CA LEU A 213 -1.52 12.91 -14.14
C LEU A 213 -1.43 14.39 -14.56
N ARG A 214 -0.26 14.90 -14.95
CA ARG A 214 -0.11 16.30 -15.41
C ARG A 214 -0.94 16.69 -16.61
N ARG A 215 -1.37 15.73 -17.41
CA ARG A 215 -2.23 15.91 -18.58
C ARG A 215 -3.55 15.13 -18.44
N LEU A 216 -4.05 15.04 -17.21
CA LEU A 216 -5.29 14.32 -16.91
C LEU A 216 -6.44 14.90 -17.72
N ALA A 217 -6.99 14.08 -18.63
CA ALA A 217 -8.12 14.43 -19.48
C ALA A 217 -9.29 13.43 -19.36
N ASP A 218 -9.08 12.29 -18.71
CA ASP A 218 -10.08 11.24 -18.57
C ASP A 218 -11.08 11.60 -17.47
N PRO A 219 -12.36 11.89 -17.80
CA PRO A 219 -13.34 12.28 -16.80
C PRO A 219 -13.73 11.16 -15.84
N ARG A 220 -13.48 9.89 -16.20
CA ARG A 220 -13.82 8.72 -15.37
C ARG A 220 -13.04 8.68 -14.04
N VAL A 221 -11.87 9.31 -13.95
CA VAL A 221 -11.10 9.45 -12.71
C VAL A 221 -11.92 10.18 -11.64
N PHE A 222 -12.81 11.10 -12.08
CA PHE A 222 -13.64 11.92 -11.19
C PHE A 222 -14.94 11.21 -10.74
N ASP A 223 -15.12 9.95 -11.08
CA ASP A 223 -16.12 9.09 -10.45
C ASP A 223 -15.62 8.58 -9.07
N TYR A 224 -14.31 8.67 -8.84
CA TYR A 224 -13.61 8.20 -7.63
C TYR A 224 -13.12 9.37 -6.77
N PHE A 225 -12.50 10.37 -7.38
CA PHE A 225 -11.92 11.53 -6.68
C PHE A 225 -12.61 12.81 -7.15
N ASP A 226 -12.94 13.70 -6.24
CA ASP A 226 -13.57 14.98 -6.61
C ASP A 226 -12.53 15.97 -7.15
N TYR A 227 -11.30 15.90 -6.61
CA TYR A 227 -10.20 16.79 -6.98
C TYR A 227 -8.87 16.05 -7.04
N VAL A 228 -8.04 16.43 -8.01
CA VAL A 228 -6.63 15.97 -8.13
C VAL A 228 -5.72 17.17 -8.03
N LEU A 229 -4.82 17.17 -7.03
CA LEU A 229 -3.90 18.26 -6.74
C LEU A 229 -2.50 17.95 -7.23
N LEU A 230 -1.84 18.95 -7.84
CA LEU A 230 -0.50 18.81 -8.38
C LEU A 230 0.52 19.67 -7.66
N ASP A 231 1.78 19.29 -7.85
CA ASP A 231 3.00 20.00 -7.39
C ASP A 231 3.10 20.08 -5.86
N ASP A 232 3.68 21.16 -5.34
CA ASP A 232 3.72 21.41 -3.90
C ASP A 232 2.30 21.59 -3.39
N GLY A 233 1.85 20.61 -2.60
CA GLY A 233 0.44 20.43 -2.22
C GLY A 233 -0.09 21.51 -1.27
N GLU A 234 0.76 22.27 -0.60
CA GLU A 234 0.37 23.18 0.48
C GLU A 234 -0.59 24.27 0.00
N ALA A 235 -0.20 25.03 -1.04
CA ALA A 235 -1.05 26.10 -1.55
C ALA A 235 -2.31 25.58 -2.26
N PRO A 236 -2.24 24.54 -3.13
CA PRO A 236 -3.43 23.88 -3.70
C PRO A 236 -4.39 23.37 -2.64
N LEU A 237 -3.90 22.70 -1.61
CA LEU A 237 -4.74 22.13 -0.55
C LEU A 237 -5.45 23.21 0.25
N LEU A 238 -4.73 24.27 0.67
CA LEU A 238 -5.32 25.38 1.42
C LEU A 238 -6.42 26.09 0.62
N GLN A 239 -6.20 26.32 -0.68
CA GLN A 239 -7.21 26.93 -1.54
C GLN A 239 -8.41 26.01 -1.73
N LEU A 240 -8.18 24.71 -1.90
CA LEU A 240 -9.26 23.76 -2.03
C LEU A 240 -10.11 23.69 -0.75
N LEU A 241 -9.49 23.70 0.43
CA LEU A 241 -10.23 23.76 1.71
C LEU A 241 -11.09 25.02 1.81
N GLN A 242 -10.55 26.20 1.40
CA GLN A 242 -11.33 27.43 1.35
C GLN A 242 -12.50 27.35 0.36
N HIS A 243 -12.30 26.66 -0.77
CA HIS A 243 -13.38 26.43 -1.73
C HIS A 243 -14.48 25.52 -1.15
N LEU A 244 -14.11 24.44 -0.50
CA LEU A 244 -15.06 23.53 0.14
C LEU A 244 -15.84 24.22 1.27
N GLU A 245 -15.23 25.21 1.93
CA GLU A 245 -15.90 26.07 2.92
C GLU A 245 -16.75 27.20 2.28
N GLY A 246 -16.79 27.30 0.96
CA GLY A 246 -17.53 28.34 0.24
C GLY A 246 -16.91 29.73 0.26
N LYS A 247 -15.65 29.87 0.69
CA LYS A 247 -14.94 31.16 0.81
C LYS A 247 -14.39 31.66 -0.53
N ILE A 248 -14.05 30.77 -1.44
CA ILE A 248 -13.56 31.12 -2.77
C ILE A 248 -14.27 30.28 -3.85
N PRO A 249 -14.45 30.82 -5.07
CA PRO A 249 -15.03 30.07 -6.18
C PRO A 249 -14.02 29.10 -6.81
N ALA A 250 -14.51 28.12 -7.59
CA ALA A 250 -13.66 27.08 -8.21
C ALA A 250 -12.62 27.63 -9.20
N ASN A 251 -12.86 28.78 -9.82
CA ASN A 251 -11.92 29.43 -10.74
C ASN A 251 -10.72 30.07 -10.02
N GLU A 252 -10.70 30.11 -8.69
CA GLU A 252 -9.57 30.54 -7.89
C GLU A 252 -8.70 29.37 -7.38
N LEU A 253 -9.06 28.12 -7.66
CA LEU A 253 -8.28 26.95 -7.30
C LEU A 253 -6.89 26.96 -7.99
N LYS A 254 -5.89 26.44 -7.30
CA LYS A 254 -4.50 26.42 -7.75
C LYS A 254 -4.06 24.98 -8.07
N ARG A 255 -3.55 24.76 -9.28
CA ARG A 255 -3.00 23.48 -9.75
C ARG A 255 -3.89 22.27 -9.38
N THR A 256 -5.19 22.44 -9.61
CA THR A 256 -6.21 21.46 -9.25
C THR A 256 -7.01 21.04 -10.47
N PHE A 257 -7.10 19.73 -10.70
CA PHE A 257 -8.05 19.15 -11.64
C PHE A 257 -9.37 18.84 -10.95
N PHE A 258 -10.47 19.05 -11.63
CA PHE A 258 -11.81 18.63 -11.22
C PHE A 258 -12.73 18.49 -12.45
N ARG A 259 -13.85 17.81 -12.28
CA ARG A 259 -14.87 17.70 -13.30
C ARG A 259 -15.96 18.76 -13.08
N ASN A 260 -16.25 19.57 -14.10
CA ASN A 260 -17.30 20.57 -14.02
C ASN A 260 -18.70 19.95 -14.21
N LYS A 261 -19.74 20.76 -14.10
CA LYS A 261 -21.14 20.32 -14.24
C LYS A 261 -21.48 19.79 -15.63
N GLU A 262 -20.76 20.19 -16.66
CA GLU A 262 -20.89 19.71 -18.03
C GLU A 262 -20.12 18.39 -18.27
N GLY A 263 -19.52 17.78 -17.24
CA GLY A 263 -18.75 16.55 -17.31
C GLY A 263 -17.33 16.71 -17.88
N LYS A 264 -16.86 17.93 -18.11
CA LYS A 264 -15.51 18.21 -18.64
C LYS A 264 -14.48 18.29 -17.54
N VAL A 265 -13.29 17.76 -17.82
CA VAL A 265 -12.13 17.92 -16.93
C VAL A 265 -11.58 19.35 -17.07
N ILE A 266 -11.48 20.04 -15.96
CA ILE A 266 -10.94 21.39 -15.86
C ILE A 266 -9.64 21.32 -15.07
N PHE A 267 -8.60 21.98 -15.58
CA PHE A 267 -7.37 22.24 -14.83
C PHE A 267 -7.31 23.73 -14.48
N GLN A 268 -7.41 24.02 -13.21
CA GLN A 268 -7.34 25.39 -12.70
C GLN A 268 -5.94 25.66 -12.16
N THR A 269 -5.26 26.67 -12.72
CA THR A 269 -3.86 26.97 -12.39
C THR A 269 -3.68 28.05 -11.34
N ASN A 270 -4.55 29.07 -11.32
CA ASN A 270 -4.49 30.28 -10.52
C ASN A 270 -3.04 30.83 -10.31
N ALA A 271 -2.45 31.33 -11.38
CA ALA A 271 -1.08 31.85 -11.35
C ALA A 271 -0.89 33.07 -10.42
N LYS A 272 -1.99 33.77 -10.05
CA LYS A 272 -1.95 34.93 -9.15
C LYS A 272 -1.66 34.53 -7.70
N GLN A 273 -2.08 33.32 -7.29
CA GLN A 273 -1.81 32.81 -5.97
C GLN A 273 -0.36 32.34 -5.89
N LYS A 274 0.42 32.90 -4.97
CA LYS A 274 1.81 32.49 -4.74
C LYS A 274 1.88 31.13 -4.08
N ASP A 275 2.96 30.40 -4.33
CA ASP A 275 3.30 29.21 -3.57
C ASP A 275 3.74 29.58 -2.15
N ILE A 276 3.61 28.62 -1.24
CA ILE A 276 4.14 28.79 0.12
C ILE A 276 5.65 28.56 0.06
N PRO A 277 6.46 29.56 0.46
CA PRO A 277 7.91 29.41 0.46
C PRO A 277 8.35 28.23 1.36
N GLN A 278 9.36 27.49 0.95
CA GLN A 278 9.90 26.33 1.69
C GLN A 278 10.13 26.62 3.18
N ARG A 279 10.62 27.83 3.52
CA ARG A 279 10.85 28.27 4.90
C ARG A 279 9.58 28.38 5.74
N GLU A 280 8.40 28.46 5.11
CA GLU A 280 7.10 28.64 5.76
C GLU A 280 6.30 27.34 5.83
N VAL A 281 6.73 26.28 5.11
CA VAL A 281 6.06 24.97 5.11
C VAL A 281 6.16 24.25 6.46
N GLY A 282 7.22 24.53 7.22
CA GLY A 282 7.44 23.89 8.53
C GLY A 282 7.97 22.45 8.43
N THR A 283 8.03 21.77 9.56
CA THR A 283 8.51 20.39 9.65
C THR A 283 7.34 19.42 9.46
N PRO A 284 7.51 18.34 8.64
CA PRO A 284 6.49 17.32 8.51
C PRO A 284 6.09 16.71 9.86
N SER A 285 4.79 16.54 10.09
CA SER A 285 4.26 15.92 11.29
C SER A 285 3.90 14.46 11.02
N TYR A 286 4.38 13.55 11.85
CA TYR A 286 4.07 12.13 11.82
C TYR A 286 3.24 11.69 13.03
N ARG A 287 2.55 12.65 13.71
CA ARG A 287 1.92 12.47 15.03
C ARG A 287 0.97 11.27 15.08
N ASP A 288 0.17 11.08 14.02
CA ASP A 288 -0.90 10.09 14.03
C ASP A 288 -0.48 8.77 13.36
N LEU A 289 0.72 8.72 12.78
CA LEU A 289 1.23 7.48 12.18
C LEU A 289 1.81 6.55 13.25
N PRO A 290 1.50 5.25 13.18
CA PRO A 290 2.01 4.27 14.14
C PRO A 290 3.45 3.87 13.81
N LEU A 291 4.41 4.81 13.99
CA LEU A 291 5.82 4.63 13.59
C LEU A 291 6.46 3.40 14.25
N ASP A 292 6.04 3.04 15.47
CA ASP A 292 6.49 1.86 16.21
C ASP A 292 5.97 0.53 15.64
N LYS A 293 5.08 0.58 14.63
CA LYS A 293 4.50 -0.61 13.99
C LYS A 293 5.09 -0.91 12.60
N TYR A 294 5.96 -0.05 12.08
CA TYR A 294 6.63 -0.31 10.81
C TYR A 294 7.57 -1.51 10.92
N LEU A 295 7.68 -2.28 9.84
CA LEU A 295 8.44 -3.52 9.80
C LEU A 295 9.85 -3.27 9.26
N SER A 296 10.88 -3.72 9.98
CA SER A 296 12.28 -3.68 9.54
C SER A 296 12.60 -4.93 8.71
N VAL A 297 12.16 -4.96 7.45
CA VAL A 297 12.44 -6.05 6.52
C VAL A 297 13.78 -5.85 5.82
N ILE A 298 14.48 -6.94 5.51
CA ILE A 298 15.73 -6.93 4.75
C ILE A 298 15.56 -7.77 3.49
N GLU A 299 15.51 -7.11 2.34
CA GLU A 299 15.55 -7.75 1.03
C GLU A 299 17.00 -7.79 0.53
N LEU A 300 17.58 -8.99 0.39
CA LEU A 300 18.88 -9.19 -0.28
C LEU A 300 18.70 -9.33 -1.79
N ALA A 301 17.98 -8.40 -2.41
CA ALA A 301 17.91 -8.35 -3.85
C ALA A 301 19.17 -7.66 -4.38
N ASN A 302 20.08 -8.43 -5.05
CA ASN A 302 21.09 -7.81 -5.87
C ASN A 302 20.38 -7.11 -7.05
N PRO A 303 20.37 -5.75 -7.11
CA PRO A 303 19.71 -5.03 -8.21
C PRO A 303 20.25 -5.43 -9.59
N MET A 304 21.53 -5.87 -9.66
CA MET A 304 22.15 -6.34 -10.90
C MET A 304 21.61 -7.69 -11.38
N HIS A 305 21.11 -8.54 -10.49
CA HIS A 305 20.51 -9.83 -10.86
C HIS A 305 19.26 -9.66 -11.75
N ARG A 306 18.48 -8.61 -11.53
CA ARG A 306 17.32 -8.29 -12.39
C ARG A 306 17.75 -7.80 -13.77
N LEU A 307 18.84 -7.04 -13.85
CA LEU A 307 19.36 -6.55 -15.12
C LEU A 307 19.93 -7.70 -15.97
N TRP A 308 20.54 -8.71 -15.35
CA TRP A 308 21.09 -9.87 -16.05
C TRP A 308 20.02 -10.90 -16.44
N SER A 309 19.01 -11.14 -15.59
CA SER A 309 17.94 -12.08 -15.89
C SER A 309 16.98 -11.58 -17.00
N ASP A 310 16.84 -10.27 -17.14
CA ASP A 310 15.96 -9.66 -18.15
C ASP A 310 16.63 -9.49 -19.53
N GLY A 311 17.90 -9.94 -19.71
CA GLY A 311 18.63 -9.90 -20.98
C GLY A 311 18.82 -8.48 -21.55
N ARG A 312 18.79 -7.46 -20.72
CA ARG A 312 18.93 -6.06 -21.11
C ARG A 312 20.36 -5.55 -20.92
N TRP A 313 21.28 -6.14 -21.71
CA TRP A 313 22.58 -5.57 -22.06
C TRP A 313 22.95 -6.00 -23.46
#